data_4ba26084fac95b889e99358f85569b5f
#
_entry.id   4ba26084fac95b889e99358f85569b5f
#
_cell.length_a   1.000
_cell.length_b   1.000
_cell.length_c   1.000
_cell.angle_alpha   90.00
_cell.angle_beta   90.00
_cell.angle_gamma   90.00
#
_symmetry.space_group_name_H-M   'P 1'
#
loop_
_entity.id
_entity.type
_entity.pdbx_description
1 polymer ?
#
loop_
_entity_poly.entity_id
_entity_poly.type
_entity_poly.pdbx_seq_one_letter_code
_entity_poly.pdbx_strand_id
1 'polypeptide(L)'
;DQLRVFDIIMYTEFGTTYNSYVMKAGDKTVLFETAKAKFFDEYLEHLQEVIDIRKIDYLVVSHTEPDHAGSVERLLDYSPQMKVIATGCALGFLKEIVNRDFVGIPARDKEKMTIGNKTLEFLFVPNLHWPDTMYTFIEEEQILVTCDSFGAHYCLPEVVSSEIKNEADYQSALKYYYDCIIGPFKPFMLKALDLSLIHISEPTRP
;
A
#
# COMPACT_ATOMS: atom_id res chain seq x y z
N ASP A 1 4.62 -13.65 -6.31
CA ASP A 1 5.05 -14.72 -5.40
C ASP A 1 4.50 -16.07 -5.86
N GLN A 2 5.36 -17.05 -6.04
CA GLN A 2 4.96 -18.41 -6.40
C GLN A 2 4.59 -19.27 -5.20
N LEU A 3 4.62 -18.71 -4.00
CA LEU A 3 4.16 -19.41 -2.80
C LEU A 3 2.65 -19.64 -2.90
N ARG A 4 2.23 -20.86 -2.56
CA ARG A 4 0.81 -21.26 -2.57
C ARG A 4 0.10 -20.99 -1.25
N VAL A 5 0.81 -20.45 -0.27
CA VAL A 5 0.27 -20.09 1.04
C VAL A 5 0.78 -18.73 1.44
N PHE A 6 -0.14 -17.80 1.65
CA PHE A 6 0.13 -16.48 2.22
C PHE A 6 -0.07 -16.56 3.73
N ASP A 7 0.87 -16.00 4.49
CA ASP A 7 0.84 -15.92 5.96
C ASP A 7 0.47 -17.24 6.67
N ILE A 8 1.01 -18.37 6.18
CA ILE A 8 0.93 -19.70 6.78
C ILE A 8 -0.43 -20.40 6.55
N ILE A 9 -1.54 -19.67 6.49
CA ILE A 9 -2.90 -20.26 6.52
C ILE A 9 -3.74 -20.00 5.28
N MET A 10 -3.42 -18.97 4.50
CA MET A 10 -4.24 -18.55 3.37
C MET A 10 -3.72 -19.16 2.08
N TYR A 11 -4.51 -20.03 1.44
CA TYR A 11 -4.14 -20.64 0.17
C TYR A 11 -4.28 -19.63 -0.97
N THR A 12 -3.23 -19.50 -1.78
CA THR A 12 -3.19 -18.58 -2.92
C THR A 12 -3.06 -19.36 -4.23
N GLU A 13 -4.17 -19.82 -4.74
CA GLU A 13 -4.22 -20.66 -5.95
C GLU A 13 -3.58 -19.98 -7.16
N PHE A 14 -3.80 -18.66 -7.29
CA PHE A 14 -3.33 -17.85 -8.40
C PHE A 14 -2.09 -17.02 -8.08
N GLY A 15 -1.42 -17.32 -6.95
CA GLY A 15 -0.29 -16.54 -6.47
C GLY A 15 -0.71 -15.25 -5.80
N THR A 16 0.27 -14.38 -5.52
CA THR A 16 0.04 -13.04 -4.96
C THR A 16 1.11 -12.07 -5.45
N THR A 17 0.82 -10.78 -5.38
CA THR A 17 1.77 -9.69 -5.66
C THR A 17 1.91 -8.80 -4.43
N TYR A 18 3.03 -8.09 -4.34
CA TYR A 18 3.26 -7.03 -3.36
C TYR A 18 3.36 -5.73 -4.15
N ASN A 19 2.37 -4.86 -3.98
CA ASN A 19 2.26 -3.66 -4.79
C ASN A 19 2.90 -2.47 -4.07
N SER A 20 3.93 -1.91 -4.69
CA SER A 20 4.57 -0.67 -4.27
C SER A 20 4.57 0.31 -5.42
N TYR A 21 4.32 1.58 -5.14
CA TYR A 21 4.15 2.59 -6.19
C TYR A 21 5.12 3.74 -5.98
N VAL A 22 5.65 4.26 -7.08
CA VAL A 22 6.52 5.43 -7.09
C VAL A 22 5.80 6.62 -7.69
N MET A 23 5.80 7.74 -6.99
CA MET A 23 5.29 9.02 -7.50
C MET A 23 6.40 10.06 -7.54
N LYS A 24 6.49 10.77 -8.68
CA LYS A 24 7.29 11.97 -8.77
C LYS A 24 6.44 13.20 -8.45
N ALA A 25 6.88 13.96 -7.45
CA ALA A 25 6.22 15.14 -6.97
C ALA A 25 7.18 16.35 -7.10
N GLY A 26 7.29 16.90 -8.32
CA GLY A 26 8.31 17.89 -8.66
C GLY A 26 9.71 17.30 -8.56
N ASP A 27 10.54 17.84 -7.68
CA ASP A 27 11.89 17.34 -7.37
C ASP A 27 11.90 16.20 -6.32
N LYS A 28 10.74 15.87 -5.74
CA LYS A 28 10.60 14.87 -4.69
C LYS A 28 10.21 13.50 -5.26
N THR A 29 10.68 12.46 -4.59
CA THR A 29 10.29 11.07 -4.86
C THR A 29 9.54 10.53 -3.66
N VAL A 30 8.31 10.09 -3.89
CA VAL A 30 7.44 9.47 -2.89
C VAL A 30 7.24 8.00 -3.26
N LEU A 31 7.50 7.12 -2.32
CA LEU A 31 7.23 5.71 -2.41
C LEU A 31 5.99 5.38 -1.58
N PHE A 32 5.10 4.56 -2.09
CA PHE A 32 3.96 4.01 -1.37
C PHE A 32 4.17 2.52 -1.20
N GLU A 33 4.05 2.03 0.02
CA GLU A 33 4.23 0.65 0.42
C GLU A 33 5.62 0.07 0.11
N THR A 34 5.89 -1.10 0.65
CA THR A 34 7.06 -1.90 0.34
C THR A 34 6.67 -3.35 0.04
N ALA A 35 7.60 -4.29 0.20
CA ALA A 35 7.34 -5.70 0.06
C ALA A 35 7.81 -6.47 1.31
N LYS A 36 7.45 -7.74 1.43
CA LYS A 36 7.98 -8.62 2.48
C LYS A 36 9.51 -8.64 2.45
N ALA A 37 10.13 -8.58 3.61
CA ALA A 37 11.60 -8.60 3.77
C ALA A 37 12.27 -9.78 3.04
N LYS A 38 11.58 -10.91 2.94
CA LYS A 38 12.04 -12.12 2.22
C LYS A 38 12.32 -11.84 0.73
N PHE A 39 11.58 -10.93 0.10
CA PHE A 39 11.67 -10.60 -1.32
C PHE A 39 12.37 -9.27 -1.57
N PHE A 40 13.09 -8.75 -0.58
CA PHE A 40 13.71 -7.42 -0.68
C PHE A 40 14.67 -7.30 -1.86
N ASP A 41 15.46 -8.32 -2.15
CA ASP A 41 16.49 -8.22 -3.20
C ASP A 41 15.83 -8.10 -4.59
N GLU A 42 14.79 -8.89 -4.87
CA GLU A 42 13.96 -8.79 -6.08
C GLU A 42 13.22 -7.44 -6.14
N TYR A 43 12.63 -7.02 -5.02
CA TYR A 43 11.98 -5.72 -4.90
C TYR A 43 12.94 -4.56 -5.18
N LEU A 44 14.16 -4.65 -4.66
CA LEU A 44 15.21 -3.65 -4.84
C LEU A 44 15.62 -3.55 -6.32
N GLU A 45 15.80 -4.68 -7.01
CA GLU A 45 16.11 -4.73 -8.44
C GLU A 45 15.03 -4.00 -9.25
N HIS A 46 13.76 -4.34 -9.06
CA HIS A 46 12.64 -3.67 -9.74
C HIS A 46 12.56 -2.18 -9.42
N LEU A 47 12.79 -1.80 -8.17
CA LEU A 47 12.75 -0.40 -7.76
C LEU A 47 13.88 0.41 -8.42
N GLN A 48 15.07 -0.18 -8.56
CA GLN A 48 16.22 0.45 -9.23
C GLN A 48 16.03 0.65 -10.73
N GLU A 49 15.15 -0.12 -11.39
CA GLU A 49 14.81 0.09 -12.80
C GLU A 49 14.03 1.39 -13.03
N VAL A 50 13.31 1.88 -12.02
CA VAL A 50 12.44 3.05 -12.15
C VAL A 50 12.93 4.30 -11.44
N ILE A 51 13.74 4.16 -10.37
CA ILE A 51 14.28 5.29 -9.61
C ILE A 51 15.70 5.05 -9.10
N ASP A 52 16.40 6.13 -8.78
CA ASP A 52 17.58 6.08 -7.91
C ASP A 52 17.11 5.96 -6.45
N ILE A 53 17.22 4.75 -5.89
CA ILE A 53 16.74 4.46 -4.52
C ILE A 53 17.37 5.34 -3.44
N ARG A 54 18.54 5.93 -3.69
CA ARG A 54 19.21 6.86 -2.77
C ARG A 54 18.53 8.21 -2.68
N LYS A 55 17.53 8.46 -3.54
CA LYS A 55 16.81 9.73 -3.68
C LYS A 55 15.33 9.63 -3.29
N ILE A 56 14.97 8.61 -2.51
CA ILE A 56 13.62 8.54 -1.95
C ILE A 56 13.53 9.57 -0.82
N ASP A 57 12.63 10.55 -0.97
CA ASP A 57 12.39 11.58 0.05
C ASP A 57 11.37 11.12 1.08
N TYR A 58 10.31 10.41 0.64
CA TYR A 58 9.21 9.98 1.49
C TYR A 58 8.79 8.55 1.17
N LEU A 59 8.43 7.82 2.21
CA LEU A 59 7.72 6.55 2.15
C LEU A 59 6.38 6.71 2.87
N VAL A 60 5.29 6.41 2.19
CA VAL A 60 3.95 6.33 2.79
C VAL A 60 3.66 4.87 3.10
N VAL A 61 3.39 4.57 4.36
CA VAL A 61 3.00 3.22 4.83
C VAL A 61 1.55 3.26 5.25
N SER A 62 0.69 2.61 4.48
CA SER A 62 -0.76 2.61 4.72
C SER A 62 -1.15 1.75 5.90
N HIS A 63 -0.42 0.64 6.15
CA HIS A 63 -0.47 -0.15 7.38
C HIS A 63 0.82 -1.00 7.53
N THR A 64 1.01 -1.63 8.68
CA THR A 64 2.30 -2.23 9.05
C THR A 64 2.35 -3.75 8.93
N GLU A 65 1.44 -4.37 8.18
CA GLU A 65 1.59 -5.79 7.85
C GLU A 65 2.91 -6.06 7.13
N PRO A 66 3.57 -7.21 7.35
CA PRO A 66 4.92 -7.46 6.82
C PRO A 66 5.06 -7.40 5.31
N ASP A 67 3.99 -7.58 4.55
CA ASP A 67 3.99 -7.46 3.10
C ASP A 67 3.96 -6.00 2.60
N HIS A 68 3.58 -5.05 3.46
CA HIS A 68 3.63 -3.62 3.20
C HIS A 68 4.84 -2.94 3.84
N ALA A 69 5.21 -3.36 5.06
CA ALA A 69 6.24 -2.68 5.85
C ALA A 69 7.56 -3.46 5.99
N GLY A 70 7.62 -4.71 5.55
CA GLY A 70 8.74 -5.59 5.83
C GLY A 70 10.09 -5.16 5.25
N SER A 71 10.09 -4.35 4.22
CA SER A 71 11.32 -3.85 3.59
C SER A 71 11.75 -2.46 4.06
N VAL A 72 11.03 -1.82 4.98
CA VAL A 72 11.32 -0.45 5.46
C VAL A 72 12.72 -0.36 6.05
N GLU A 73 13.10 -1.30 6.92
CA GLU A 73 14.43 -1.31 7.56
C GLU A 73 15.56 -1.32 6.53
N ARG A 74 15.49 -2.21 5.54
CA ARG A 74 16.52 -2.35 4.51
C ARG A 74 16.54 -1.17 3.54
N LEU A 75 15.38 -0.56 3.22
CA LEU A 75 15.34 0.66 2.39
C LEU A 75 16.06 1.83 3.05
N LEU A 76 16.00 1.95 4.37
CA LEU A 76 16.72 2.99 5.12
C LEU A 76 18.25 2.84 5.03
N ASP A 77 18.78 1.68 4.68
CA ASP A 77 20.23 1.52 4.39
C ASP A 77 20.64 2.27 3.12
N TYR A 78 19.76 2.35 2.15
CA TYR A 78 20.00 3.03 0.88
C TYR A 78 19.56 4.50 0.90
N SER A 79 18.49 4.80 1.62
CA SER A 79 17.89 6.15 1.73
C SER A 79 17.75 6.57 3.20
N PRO A 80 18.85 6.82 3.93
CA PRO A 80 18.78 7.18 5.35
C PRO A 80 18.08 8.52 5.60
N GLN A 81 17.95 9.38 4.59
CA GLN A 81 17.21 10.64 4.64
C GLN A 81 15.69 10.49 4.45
N MET A 82 15.23 9.32 4.03
CA MET A 82 13.83 9.03 3.77
C MET A 82 12.98 9.25 5.02
N LYS A 83 11.87 9.98 4.87
CA LYS A 83 10.90 10.20 5.94
C LYS A 83 9.72 9.27 5.75
N VAL A 84 9.28 8.63 6.83
CA VAL A 84 8.16 7.69 6.80
C VAL A 84 6.89 8.41 7.24
N ILE A 85 5.90 8.47 6.35
CA ILE A 85 4.57 9.03 6.61
C ILE A 85 3.64 7.87 6.90
N ALA A 86 3.00 7.86 8.05
CA ALA A 86 2.05 6.83 8.45
C ALA A 86 1.14 7.35 9.59
N THR A 87 0.10 6.62 9.96
CA THR A 87 -0.67 6.98 11.15
C THR A 87 0.21 6.93 12.40
N GLY A 88 -0.19 7.63 13.47
CA GLY A 88 0.54 7.57 14.74
C GLY A 88 0.62 6.14 15.31
N CYS A 89 -0.41 5.32 15.06
CA CYS A 89 -0.44 3.90 15.42
C CYS A 89 0.62 3.12 14.63
N ALA A 90 0.65 3.27 13.31
CA ALA A 90 1.62 2.63 12.43
C ALA A 90 3.05 3.03 12.77
N LEU A 91 3.32 4.31 13.04
CA LEU A 91 4.65 4.76 13.49
C LEU A 91 5.07 4.13 14.81
N GLY A 92 4.11 3.88 15.71
CA GLY A 92 4.35 3.12 16.94
C GLY A 92 4.80 1.70 16.64
N PHE A 93 4.09 0.98 15.77
CA PHE A 93 4.44 -0.38 15.36
C PHE A 93 5.77 -0.43 14.59
N LEU A 94 6.01 0.52 13.68
CA LEU A 94 7.26 0.58 12.92
C LEU A 94 8.49 0.73 13.83
N LYS A 95 8.39 1.42 14.95
CA LYS A 95 9.49 1.53 15.92
C LYS A 95 9.88 0.19 16.54
N GLU A 96 8.95 -0.76 16.62
CA GLU A 96 9.18 -2.09 17.19
C GLU A 96 9.69 -3.08 16.13
N ILE A 97 9.42 -2.85 14.83
CA ILE A 97 9.78 -3.77 13.75
C ILE A 97 10.97 -3.29 12.91
N VAL A 98 11.23 -1.98 12.88
CA VAL A 98 12.39 -1.39 12.23
C VAL A 98 13.49 -1.21 13.28
N ASN A 99 14.54 -2.05 13.21
CA ASN A 99 15.59 -2.10 14.24
C ASN A 99 16.62 -0.96 14.11
N ARG A 100 16.15 0.23 13.77
CA ARG A 100 17.00 1.44 13.63
C ARG A 100 16.15 2.70 13.74
N ASP A 101 16.82 3.82 13.97
CA ASP A 101 16.16 5.13 13.99
C ASP A 101 15.72 5.55 12.58
N PHE A 102 14.56 6.18 12.49
CA PHE A 102 14.03 6.79 11.28
C PHE A 102 13.22 8.05 11.60
N VAL A 103 13.03 8.91 10.62
CA VAL A 103 12.20 10.10 10.76
C VAL A 103 10.76 9.76 10.40
N GLY A 104 9.89 9.64 11.40
CA GLY A 104 8.45 9.45 11.21
C GLY A 104 7.69 10.76 11.15
N ILE A 105 6.78 10.89 10.20
CA ILE A 105 5.81 11.99 10.09
C ILE A 105 4.42 11.43 10.36
N PRO A 106 3.78 11.77 11.50
CA PRO A 106 2.45 11.28 11.79
C PRO A 106 1.42 11.99 10.91
N ALA A 107 0.74 11.24 10.07
CA ALA A 107 -0.45 11.69 9.36
C ALA A 107 -1.61 11.88 10.34
N ARG A 108 -2.54 12.78 10.00
CA ARG A 108 -3.81 12.97 10.70
C ARG A 108 -4.98 12.73 9.75
N ASP A 109 -6.09 12.30 10.31
CA ASP A 109 -7.30 12.06 9.50
C ASP A 109 -7.74 13.33 8.77
N LYS A 110 -7.96 13.22 7.47
CA LYS A 110 -8.34 14.32 6.55
C LYS A 110 -7.32 15.45 6.43
N GLU A 111 -6.10 15.23 6.92
CA GLU A 111 -5.01 16.18 6.73
C GLU A 111 -4.51 16.15 5.28
N LYS A 112 -4.26 17.33 4.73
CA LYS A 112 -3.62 17.50 3.43
C LYS A 112 -2.17 17.92 3.61
N MET A 113 -1.28 17.19 2.96
CA MET A 113 0.16 17.48 2.96
C MET A 113 0.63 17.72 1.53
N THR A 114 1.20 18.87 1.27
CA THR A 114 1.82 19.16 -0.02
C THR A 114 3.27 18.70 -0.03
N ILE A 115 3.60 17.85 -0.99
CA ILE A 115 4.96 17.38 -1.27
C ILE A 115 5.30 17.77 -2.71
N GLY A 116 6.27 18.67 -2.89
CA GLY A 116 6.59 19.19 -4.21
C GLY A 116 5.38 19.86 -4.86
N ASN A 117 4.91 19.28 -5.97
CA ASN A 117 3.73 19.75 -6.71
C ASN A 117 2.51 18.83 -6.56
N LYS A 118 2.48 17.97 -5.54
CA LYS A 118 1.39 17.04 -5.27
C LYS A 118 0.83 17.25 -3.87
N THR A 119 -0.47 17.06 -3.74
CA THR A 119 -1.21 17.15 -2.48
C THR A 119 -1.74 15.76 -2.13
N LEU A 120 -1.32 15.26 -0.97
CA LEU A 120 -1.77 13.99 -0.39
C LEU A 120 -2.78 14.28 0.71
N GLU A 121 -3.97 13.72 0.62
CA GLU A 121 -4.95 13.71 1.69
C GLU A 121 -4.99 12.33 2.34
N PHE A 122 -4.83 12.27 3.67
CA PHE A 122 -4.83 11.02 4.43
C PHE A 122 -6.20 10.74 5.03
N LEU A 123 -6.75 9.57 4.76
CA LEU A 123 -8.07 9.16 5.20
C LEU A 123 -7.94 7.93 6.10
N PHE A 124 -8.25 8.07 7.37
CA PHE A 124 -8.11 6.98 8.32
C PHE A 124 -9.25 5.98 8.18
N VAL A 125 -8.88 4.73 7.98
CA VAL A 125 -9.79 3.60 7.84
C VAL A 125 -9.40 2.45 8.79
N PRO A 126 -9.35 2.72 10.12
CA PRO A 126 -8.88 1.74 11.08
C PRO A 126 -9.71 0.45 11.02
N ASN A 127 -9.03 -0.68 11.23
CA ASN A 127 -9.59 -2.03 11.10
C ASN A 127 -9.99 -2.43 9.66
N LEU A 128 -9.28 -1.87 8.67
CA LEU A 128 -9.33 -2.35 7.28
C LEU A 128 -7.95 -2.77 6.74
N HIS A 129 -7.42 -3.97 7.06
CA HIS A 129 -8.00 -4.82 8.12
C HIS A 129 -7.22 -4.69 9.44
N TRP A 130 -6.16 -3.89 9.47
CA TRP A 130 -5.34 -3.58 10.65
C TRP A 130 -5.77 -2.26 11.31
N PRO A 131 -5.51 -2.08 12.64
CA PRO A 131 -5.95 -0.90 13.39
C PRO A 131 -5.28 0.40 12.94
N ASP A 132 -4.15 0.32 12.27
CA ASP A 132 -3.30 1.43 11.83
C ASP A 132 -3.54 1.87 10.39
N THR A 133 -4.50 1.26 9.69
CA THR A 133 -4.73 1.45 8.26
C THR A 133 -5.22 2.86 7.91
N MET A 134 -4.66 3.42 6.84
CA MET A 134 -5.12 4.65 6.20
C MET A 134 -5.12 4.50 4.67
N TYR A 135 -5.98 5.28 4.00
CA TYR A 135 -5.89 5.54 2.57
C TYR A 135 -5.14 6.84 2.31
N THR A 136 -4.59 6.98 1.12
CA THR A 136 -3.99 8.23 0.66
C THR A 136 -4.59 8.63 -0.67
N PHE A 137 -5.21 9.80 -0.73
CA PHE A 137 -5.73 10.38 -1.96
C PHE A 137 -4.73 11.39 -2.54
N ILE A 138 -4.39 11.26 -3.80
CA ILE A 138 -3.49 12.13 -4.55
C ILE A 138 -4.36 13.04 -5.40
N GLU A 139 -4.51 14.31 -4.99
CA GLU A 139 -5.52 15.22 -5.57
C GLU A 139 -5.29 15.48 -7.05
N GLU A 140 -4.07 15.81 -7.45
CA GLU A 140 -3.77 16.18 -8.83
C GLU A 140 -3.89 15.03 -9.82
N GLU A 141 -3.70 13.80 -9.34
CA GLU A 141 -3.80 12.58 -10.16
C GLU A 141 -5.17 11.92 -10.07
N GLN A 142 -6.01 12.33 -9.11
CA GLN A 142 -7.30 11.70 -8.81
C GLN A 142 -7.14 10.20 -8.52
N ILE A 143 -6.07 9.83 -7.80
CA ILE A 143 -5.73 8.45 -7.44
C ILE A 143 -5.94 8.27 -5.94
N LEU A 144 -6.65 7.20 -5.56
CA LEU A 144 -6.79 6.75 -4.19
C LEU A 144 -6.00 5.47 -3.98
N VAL A 145 -4.98 5.53 -3.11
CA VAL A 145 -4.22 4.36 -2.65
C VAL A 145 -4.98 3.75 -1.47
N THR A 146 -5.52 2.55 -1.66
CA THR A 146 -6.51 1.92 -0.76
C THR A 146 -5.95 0.76 0.05
N CYS A 147 -4.64 0.55 0.00
CA CYS A 147 -4.05 -0.61 0.68
C CYS A 147 -4.79 -1.90 0.29
N ASP A 148 -5.13 -2.76 1.24
CA ASP A 148 -5.70 -4.09 1.03
C ASP A 148 -7.21 -4.12 0.78
N SER A 149 -7.90 -3.00 0.91
CA SER A 149 -9.37 -3.01 0.95
C SER A 149 -10.05 -3.59 -0.30
N PHE A 150 -9.37 -3.52 -1.44
CA PHE A 150 -9.84 -4.10 -2.72
C PHE A 150 -8.86 -5.16 -3.25
N GLY A 151 -8.10 -5.78 -2.35
CA GLY A 151 -7.08 -6.75 -2.69
C GLY A 151 -7.63 -8.08 -3.20
N ALA A 152 -6.81 -8.77 -3.97
CA ALA A 152 -7.00 -10.14 -4.38
C ALA A 152 -5.63 -10.83 -4.45
N HIS A 153 -5.54 -12.07 -3.98
CA HIS A 153 -4.37 -12.89 -4.25
C HIS A 153 -4.45 -13.45 -5.66
N TYR A 154 -3.98 -12.64 -6.59
CA TYR A 154 -3.99 -12.95 -8.01
C TYR A 154 -2.76 -12.32 -8.67
N CYS A 155 -1.84 -13.17 -9.10
CA CYS A 155 -0.59 -12.74 -9.74
C CYS A 155 -0.78 -12.62 -11.24
N LEU A 156 -0.64 -11.41 -11.75
CA LEU A 156 -0.66 -11.10 -13.17
C LEU A 156 0.71 -10.60 -13.62
N PRO A 157 1.11 -10.88 -14.87
CA PRO A 157 2.25 -10.19 -15.47
C PRO A 157 1.94 -8.70 -15.76
N GLU A 158 0.65 -8.38 -15.95
CA GLU A 158 0.15 -7.02 -16.15
C GLU A 158 -0.16 -6.35 -14.80
N VAL A 159 -0.04 -5.02 -14.73
CA VAL A 159 -0.22 -4.26 -13.47
C VAL A 159 -1.67 -3.86 -13.22
N VAL A 160 -2.47 -3.75 -14.28
CA VAL A 160 -3.83 -3.19 -14.19
C VAL A 160 -4.92 -4.24 -14.37
N SER A 161 -5.96 -4.15 -13.55
CA SER A 161 -7.07 -5.11 -13.55
C SER A 161 -7.86 -5.14 -14.88
N SER A 162 -7.82 -4.07 -15.66
CA SER A 162 -8.43 -4.04 -16.99
C SER A 162 -7.80 -5.01 -18.00
N GLU A 163 -6.64 -5.54 -17.69
CA GLU A 163 -5.92 -6.50 -18.54
C GLU A 163 -6.12 -7.96 -18.10
N ILE A 164 -6.96 -8.21 -17.12
CA ILE A 164 -7.30 -9.54 -16.65
C ILE A 164 -7.98 -10.32 -17.79
N LYS A 165 -7.39 -11.47 -18.13
CA LYS A 165 -7.89 -12.34 -19.21
C LYS A 165 -8.90 -13.38 -18.70
N ASN A 166 -8.75 -13.83 -17.47
CA ASN A 166 -9.64 -14.80 -16.85
C ASN A 166 -10.39 -14.15 -15.69
N GLU A 167 -11.50 -13.53 -16.01
CA GLU A 167 -12.36 -12.83 -15.06
C GLU A 167 -12.91 -13.78 -13.97
N ALA A 168 -13.23 -15.03 -14.32
CA ALA A 168 -13.80 -15.98 -13.38
C ALA A 168 -12.80 -16.36 -12.26
N ASP A 169 -11.55 -16.58 -12.60
CA ASP A 169 -10.49 -16.87 -11.65
C ASP A 169 -10.20 -15.65 -10.75
N TYR A 170 -10.16 -14.47 -11.36
CA TYR A 170 -9.98 -13.22 -10.61
C TYR A 170 -11.12 -12.98 -9.61
N GLN A 171 -12.37 -13.12 -10.04
CA GLN A 171 -13.53 -12.96 -9.16
C GLN A 171 -13.53 -14.00 -8.02
N SER A 172 -13.07 -15.22 -8.29
CA SER A 172 -12.90 -16.26 -7.28
C SER A 172 -11.85 -15.86 -6.25
N ALA A 173 -10.68 -15.36 -6.71
CA ALA A 173 -9.61 -14.86 -5.85
C ALA A 173 -10.04 -13.65 -5.01
N LEU A 174 -10.69 -12.68 -5.63
CA LEU A 174 -11.22 -11.48 -4.98
C LEU A 174 -12.24 -11.84 -3.90
N LYS A 175 -13.18 -12.74 -4.24
CA LYS A 175 -14.18 -13.20 -3.26
C LYS A 175 -13.55 -13.91 -2.09
N TYR A 176 -12.59 -14.81 -2.35
CA TYR A 176 -11.88 -15.53 -1.29
C TYR A 176 -11.10 -14.59 -0.38
N TYR A 177 -10.39 -13.62 -0.97
CA TYR A 177 -9.68 -12.58 -0.23
C TYR A 177 -10.65 -11.79 0.66
N TYR A 178 -11.77 -11.33 0.07
CA TYR A 178 -12.79 -10.60 0.81
C TYR A 178 -13.34 -11.44 1.98
N ASP A 179 -13.75 -12.67 1.73
CA ASP A 179 -14.35 -13.53 2.75
C ASP A 179 -13.39 -13.80 3.93
N CYS A 180 -12.10 -13.96 3.65
CA CYS A 180 -11.10 -14.28 4.66
C CYS A 180 -10.53 -13.07 5.40
N ILE A 181 -10.28 -11.97 4.69
CA ILE A 181 -9.54 -10.80 5.20
C ILE A 181 -10.47 -9.64 5.55
N ILE A 182 -11.31 -9.21 4.61
CA ILE A 182 -12.12 -7.99 4.74
C ILE A 182 -13.49 -8.26 5.35
N GLY A 183 -14.10 -9.39 5.05
CA GLY A 183 -15.45 -9.76 5.48
C GLY A 183 -15.68 -9.67 7.00
N PRO A 184 -14.74 -10.11 7.86
CA PRO A 184 -14.82 -9.92 9.31
C PRO A 184 -14.94 -8.45 9.73
N PHE A 185 -14.45 -7.53 8.90
CA PHE A 185 -14.43 -6.08 9.13
C PHE A 185 -15.46 -5.31 8.30
N LYS A 186 -16.49 -5.99 7.78
CA LYS A 186 -17.54 -5.41 6.91
C LYS A 186 -18.07 -4.04 7.37
N PRO A 187 -18.38 -3.77 8.67
CA PRO A 187 -18.85 -2.45 9.09
C PRO A 187 -17.86 -1.32 8.82
N PHE A 188 -16.56 -1.61 8.88
CA PHE A 188 -15.50 -0.64 8.57
C PHE A 188 -15.37 -0.47 7.06
N MET A 189 -15.50 -1.55 6.29
CA MET A 189 -15.47 -1.49 4.82
C MET A 189 -16.61 -0.64 4.26
N LEU A 190 -17.82 -0.74 4.79
CA LEU A 190 -18.94 0.09 4.36
C LEU A 190 -18.67 1.59 4.57
N LYS A 191 -18.06 1.97 5.71
CA LYS A 191 -17.66 3.35 5.97
C LYS A 191 -16.56 3.83 5.01
N ALA A 192 -15.61 2.96 4.69
CA ALA A 192 -14.53 3.29 3.77
C ALA A 192 -15.02 3.42 2.31
N LEU A 193 -16.03 2.66 1.92
CA LEU A 193 -16.69 2.82 0.62
C LEU A 193 -17.34 4.21 0.50
N ASP A 194 -18.01 4.68 1.54
CA ASP A 194 -18.58 6.04 1.56
C ASP A 194 -17.48 7.11 1.37
N LEU A 195 -16.33 6.95 2.03
CA LEU A 195 -15.17 7.84 1.84
C LEU A 195 -14.61 7.77 0.41
N SER A 196 -14.47 6.58 -0.15
CA SER A 196 -13.94 6.40 -1.50
C SER A 196 -14.85 7.02 -2.55
N LEU A 197 -16.17 6.91 -2.40
CA LEU A 197 -17.14 7.51 -3.31
C LEU A 197 -17.14 9.04 -3.27
N ILE A 198 -16.82 9.65 -2.12
CA ILE A 198 -16.69 11.11 -1.99
C ILE A 198 -15.45 11.63 -2.72
N HIS A 199 -14.34 10.88 -2.69
CA HIS A 199 -13.04 11.30 -3.24
C HIS A 199 -12.87 10.88 -4.70
N ILE A 200 -13.42 9.72 -5.09
CA ILE A 200 -13.47 9.27 -6.48
C ILE A 200 -14.86 9.64 -7.01
N SER A 201 -15.15 10.95 -7.12
CA SER A 201 -16.39 11.40 -7.68
C SER A 201 -16.49 11.02 -9.15
N GLU A 202 -17.42 10.14 -9.42
CA GLU A 202 -17.84 9.49 -10.64
C GLU A 202 -16.99 8.27 -11.05
N PRO A 203 -17.59 7.06 -10.96
CA PRO A 203 -17.06 5.95 -11.71
C PRO A 203 -17.10 6.37 -13.19
N THR A 204 -15.96 6.50 -13.81
CA THR A 204 -15.89 6.48 -15.26
C THR A 204 -16.53 5.18 -15.69
N ARG A 205 -17.81 5.25 -16.01
CA ARG A 205 -18.51 4.11 -16.61
C ARG A 205 -17.85 3.78 -17.93
N PRO A 206 -17.64 2.49 -18.20
CA PRO A 206 -17.16 2.05 -19.51
C PRO A 206 -18.12 2.47 -20.61
#